data_aa0c15fad624691e327d53c1d06c6ea8
#
_entry.id   aa0c15fad624691e327d53c1d06c6ea8
#
_cell.length_a   1.000
_cell.length_b   1.000
_cell.length_c   1.000
_cell.angle_alpha   90.00
_cell.angle_beta   90.00
_cell.angle_gamma   90.00
#
_symmetry.space_group_name_H-M   'P 1'
#
loop_
_entity.id
_entity.type
_entity.pdbx_description
1 polymer ?
#
loop_
_entity_poly.entity_id
_entity_poly.type
_entity_poly.pdbx_seq_one_letter_code
_entity_poly.pdbx_strand_id
1 'polypeptide(L)'
;MDLKPPAKRFIPFRKRDILQLCLDDGKLDQAQHTAFRNCSSLMQALFHFEFHQRLERLKDSFSSFNPDRDTHSLKPEEKHCDAFIQELEPLLDKANFEKVSEADLARALCEDSLFKIKLHVDFDEFAEVLLYCRGESIRTESVPALFGLKRHQVQFANYDRVVIYIRFKDDLDPKTAAARDIKPGSVILKLFKNVPKADLEMLFPNTTVRMRLIDKLMIGVPAAISGGVVISTKLGATLVLLGSLFGFWMGMHSTPVELDKAALIALFAGLGAVGSYLWKQFNNFKNRKLRFVQSLTQNLYFKNLDNNAGVFHRLIDDAEEEECKEAILAYYFLLTHSSAMTATELDQQIERWFREILNCELDFEIDDALDKLKRLQLVSEAPNGTLTAMPLPQALSTLDQHWDQLF
;
A
#
# COMPACT_ATOMS: atom_id res chain seq x y z
N MET A 1 25.34 -6.14 1.84
CA MET A 1 25.20 -4.82 2.45
C MET A 1 23.96 -4.94 3.30
N ASP A 2 24.12 -4.94 4.64
CA ASP A 2 22.96 -5.00 5.54
C ASP A 2 22.25 -3.65 5.46
N LEU A 3 21.07 -3.64 4.90
CA LEU A 3 20.20 -2.47 4.86
C LEU A 3 19.76 -2.18 6.30
N LYS A 4 20.11 -1.02 6.85
CA LYS A 4 19.59 -0.58 8.14
C LYS A 4 18.17 0.00 7.88
N PRO A 5 17.15 -0.38 8.65
CA PRO A 5 15.83 0.23 8.51
C PRO A 5 15.93 1.73 8.83
N PRO A 6 15.22 2.59 8.13
CA PRO A 6 15.13 4.01 8.47
C PRO A 6 14.46 4.18 9.84
N ALA A 7 14.72 5.32 10.49
CA ALA A 7 14.01 5.69 11.71
C ALA A 7 12.50 5.79 11.42
N LYS A 8 11.67 5.44 12.40
CA LYS A 8 10.22 5.51 12.25
C LYS A 8 9.74 6.91 12.58
N ARG A 9 8.94 7.51 11.73
CA ARG A 9 8.27 8.79 12.00
C ARG A 9 7.04 8.65 12.90
N PHE A 10 6.52 7.45 13.13
CA PHE A 10 5.39 7.19 14.02
C PHE A 10 5.84 6.42 15.26
N ILE A 11 5.16 6.64 16.38
CA ILE A 11 5.46 5.99 17.67
C ILE A 11 4.79 4.60 17.70
N PRO A 12 5.54 3.48 17.59
CA PRO A 12 4.98 2.13 17.42
C PRO A 12 4.48 1.50 18.74
N PHE A 13 4.15 2.33 19.72
CA PHE A 13 3.69 1.93 21.05
C PHE A 13 2.30 2.55 21.34
N ARG A 14 1.49 1.85 22.15
CA ARG A 14 0.16 2.35 22.51
C ARG A 14 0.27 3.59 23.40
N LYS A 15 -0.62 4.53 23.22
CA LYS A 15 -0.75 5.75 24.04
C LYS A 15 -0.73 5.47 25.53
N ARG A 16 -1.46 4.42 25.97
CA ARG A 16 -1.51 4.02 27.38
C ARG A 16 -0.14 3.58 27.93
N ASP A 17 0.61 2.85 27.11
CA ASP A 17 1.93 2.31 27.51
C ASP A 17 2.96 3.46 27.60
N ILE A 18 2.92 4.42 26.66
CA ILE A 18 3.73 5.64 26.70
C ILE A 18 3.43 6.47 27.95
N LEU A 19 2.15 6.71 28.23
CA LEU A 19 1.76 7.42 29.44
C LEU A 19 2.25 6.73 30.72
N GLN A 20 2.14 5.41 30.77
CA GLN A 20 2.60 4.63 31.93
C GLN A 20 4.13 4.71 32.08
N LEU A 21 4.90 4.63 31.00
CA LEU A 21 6.35 4.80 31.02
C LEU A 21 6.76 6.18 31.54
N CYS A 22 6.08 7.25 31.14
CA CYS A 22 6.32 8.60 31.67
C CYS A 22 6.06 8.67 33.18
N LEU A 23 5.04 7.98 33.68
CA LEU A 23 4.73 7.93 35.12
C LEU A 23 5.75 7.10 35.91
N ASP A 24 6.24 6.01 35.33
CA ASP A 24 7.16 5.09 36.00
C ASP A 24 8.64 5.56 35.95
N ASP A 25 8.94 6.65 35.22
CA ASP A 25 10.30 7.22 35.08
C ASP A 25 10.85 7.83 36.41
N GLY A 26 10.00 7.96 37.42
CA GLY A 26 10.37 8.38 38.78
C GLY A 26 10.71 9.87 38.94
N LYS A 27 10.45 10.70 37.91
CA LYS A 27 10.72 12.17 37.97
C LYS A 27 9.55 12.98 38.52
N LEU A 28 8.36 12.38 38.57
CA LEU A 28 7.14 12.98 39.12
C LEU A 28 6.88 12.41 40.52
N ASP A 29 6.43 13.25 41.45
CA ASP A 29 5.92 12.79 42.76
C ASP A 29 4.49 12.23 42.66
N GLN A 30 3.96 11.63 43.71
CA GLN A 30 2.64 10.99 43.71
C GLN A 30 1.48 11.95 43.38
N ALA A 31 1.57 13.21 43.81
CA ALA A 31 0.54 14.21 43.50
C ALA A 31 0.65 14.63 42.02
N GLN A 32 1.86 14.79 41.51
CA GLN A 32 2.14 15.09 40.10
C GLN A 32 1.72 13.94 39.19
N HIS A 33 1.86 12.67 39.60
CA HIS A 33 1.35 11.50 38.83
C HIS A 33 -0.15 11.63 38.53
N THR A 34 -0.95 11.95 39.58
CA THR A 34 -2.40 12.11 39.42
C THR A 34 -2.73 13.29 38.53
N ALA A 35 -2.06 14.43 38.75
CA ALA A 35 -2.24 15.64 37.97
C ALA A 35 -1.85 15.44 36.48
N PHE A 36 -0.71 14.78 36.20
CA PHE A 36 -0.26 14.50 34.85
C PHE A 36 -1.21 13.54 34.11
N ARG A 37 -1.71 12.50 34.80
CA ARG A 37 -2.72 11.60 34.24
C ARG A 37 -3.99 12.33 33.86
N ASN A 38 -4.49 13.22 34.72
CA ASN A 38 -5.68 14.01 34.46
C ASN A 38 -5.45 15.01 33.30
N CYS A 39 -4.28 15.66 33.27
CA CYS A 39 -3.87 16.54 32.18
C CYS A 39 -3.84 15.80 30.85
N SER A 40 -3.21 14.62 30.81
CA SER A 40 -3.18 13.76 29.61
C SER A 40 -4.58 13.33 29.18
N SER A 41 -5.49 13.05 30.12
CA SER A 41 -6.87 12.68 29.80
C SER A 41 -7.66 13.84 29.21
N LEU A 42 -7.48 15.05 29.69
CA LEU A 42 -8.10 16.26 29.12
C LEU A 42 -7.55 16.58 27.73
N MET A 43 -6.23 16.49 27.53
CA MET A 43 -5.64 16.63 26.19
C MET A 43 -6.24 15.64 25.20
N GLN A 44 -6.36 14.36 25.60
CA GLN A 44 -6.97 13.33 24.77
C GLN A 44 -8.43 13.63 24.42
N ALA A 45 -9.22 14.14 25.38
CA ALA A 45 -10.62 14.50 25.15
C ALA A 45 -10.74 15.66 24.15
N LEU A 46 -9.89 16.69 24.27
CA LEU A 46 -9.82 17.82 23.34
C LEU A 46 -9.46 17.38 21.91
N PHE A 47 -8.41 16.56 21.76
CA PHE A 47 -8.03 16.02 20.45
C PHE A 47 -9.13 15.13 19.87
N HIS A 48 -9.75 14.26 20.68
CA HIS A 48 -10.86 13.43 20.23
C HIS A 48 -12.00 14.26 19.62
N PHE A 49 -12.38 15.36 20.29
CA PHE A 49 -13.43 16.26 19.79
C PHE A 49 -13.02 16.92 18.46
N GLU A 50 -11.77 17.40 18.33
CA GLU A 50 -11.26 17.98 17.09
C GLU A 50 -11.27 16.95 15.95
N PHE A 51 -10.80 15.73 16.21
CA PHE A 51 -10.77 14.65 15.23
C PHE A 51 -12.17 14.16 14.85
N HIS A 52 -13.12 14.17 15.80
CA HIS A 52 -14.53 13.90 15.50
C HIS A 52 -15.10 14.92 14.51
N GLN A 53 -14.85 16.20 14.72
CA GLN A 53 -15.31 17.24 13.78
C GLN A 53 -14.68 17.07 12.39
N ARG A 54 -13.41 16.69 12.33
CA ARG A 54 -12.73 16.38 11.06
C ARG A 54 -13.32 15.16 10.36
N LEU A 55 -13.66 14.13 11.14
CA LEU A 55 -14.35 12.94 10.62
C LEU A 55 -15.68 13.30 9.95
N GLU A 56 -16.50 14.16 10.58
CA GLU A 56 -17.77 14.58 9.99
C GLU A 56 -17.55 15.34 8.67
N ARG A 57 -16.57 16.26 8.59
CA ARG A 57 -16.22 16.93 7.32
C ARG A 57 -15.77 15.96 6.24
N LEU A 58 -14.97 14.94 6.59
CA LEU A 58 -14.57 13.89 5.64
C LEU A 58 -15.75 13.07 5.15
N LYS A 59 -16.68 12.71 6.03
CA LYS A 59 -17.92 12.01 5.65
C LYS A 59 -18.76 12.84 4.68
N ASP A 60 -18.93 14.13 4.97
CA ASP A 60 -19.70 15.02 4.11
C ASP A 60 -19.07 15.18 2.75
N SER A 61 -17.76 15.45 2.69
CA SER A 61 -17.03 15.63 1.42
C SER A 61 -16.91 14.34 0.59
N PHE A 62 -16.88 13.16 1.24
CA PHE A 62 -16.81 11.86 0.58
C PHE A 62 -18.17 11.31 0.18
N SER A 63 -19.26 11.82 0.73
CA SER A 63 -20.62 11.24 0.60
C SER A 63 -21.05 11.02 -0.86
N SER A 64 -20.75 11.98 -1.75
CA SER A 64 -21.12 11.92 -3.17
C SER A 64 -20.36 10.85 -3.97
N PHE A 65 -19.22 10.35 -3.46
CA PHE A 65 -18.36 9.34 -4.09
C PHE A 65 -18.45 7.98 -3.42
N ASN A 66 -19.03 7.91 -2.22
CA ASN A 66 -19.04 6.68 -1.43
C ASN A 66 -19.91 5.61 -2.10
N PRO A 67 -19.32 4.51 -2.63
CA PRO A 67 -20.08 3.45 -3.26
C PRO A 67 -20.85 2.60 -2.24
N ASP A 68 -20.45 2.64 -0.96
CA ASP A 68 -20.97 1.79 0.11
C ASP A 68 -22.01 2.52 0.96
N ARG A 69 -22.51 3.67 0.52
CA ARG A 69 -23.44 4.50 1.27
C ARG A 69 -24.86 3.90 1.27
N ASP A 70 -25.38 3.63 2.46
CA ASP A 70 -26.76 3.16 2.68
C ASP A 70 -27.78 4.31 2.81
N THR A 71 -27.30 5.54 3.02
CA THR A 71 -28.14 6.73 3.19
C THR A 71 -28.26 7.53 1.91
N HIS A 72 -29.41 8.15 1.68
CA HIS A 72 -29.66 9.02 0.56
C HIS A 72 -29.68 10.48 0.98
N SER A 73 -29.08 11.35 0.21
CA SER A 73 -29.19 12.80 0.40
C SER A 73 -30.57 13.29 -0.03
N LEU A 74 -31.14 14.22 0.76
CA LEU A 74 -32.40 14.88 0.41
C LEU A 74 -32.24 15.93 -0.71
N LYS A 75 -31.02 16.36 -0.97
CA LYS A 75 -30.67 17.34 -2.01
C LYS A 75 -29.68 16.73 -2.99
N PRO A 76 -29.65 17.18 -4.26
CA PRO A 76 -28.60 16.81 -5.18
C PRO A 76 -27.23 17.22 -4.58
N GLU A 77 -26.32 16.26 -4.51
CA GLU A 77 -24.95 16.48 -4.06
C GLU A 77 -24.08 16.83 -5.26
N GLU A 78 -23.32 17.92 -5.17
CA GLU A 78 -22.27 18.23 -6.11
C GLU A 78 -21.03 17.43 -5.74
N LYS A 79 -20.33 16.94 -6.75
CA LYS A 79 -19.07 16.18 -6.53
C LYS A 79 -17.93 17.16 -6.29
N HIS A 80 -17.48 17.28 -5.08
CA HIS A 80 -16.35 18.13 -4.68
C HIS A 80 -15.11 17.28 -4.32
N CYS A 81 -14.50 16.64 -5.32
CA CYS A 81 -13.29 15.80 -5.11
C CYS A 81 -12.18 16.58 -4.41
N ASP A 82 -11.96 17.82 -4.83
CA ASP A 82 -10.90 18.68 -4.29
C ASP A 82 -11.09 18.97 -2.80
N ALA A 83 -12.35 19.15 -2.35
CA ALA A 83 -12.66 19.37 -0.93
C ALA A 83 -12.31 18.14 -0.07
N PHE A 84 -12.56 16.93 -0.59
CA PHE A 84 -12.19 15.70 0.11
C PHE A 84 -10.67 15.54 0.23
N ILE A 85 -9.91 15.82 -0.82
CA ILE A 85 -8.44 15.74 -0.81
C ILE A 85 -7.85 16.77 0.15
N GLN A 86 -8.38 18.00 0.17
CA GLN A 86 -7.95 19.06 1.10
C GLN A 86 -8.13 18.68 2.58
N GLU A 87 -9.11 17.82 2.90
CA GLU A 87 -9.28 17.29 4.26
C GLU A 87 -8.45 16.01 4.50
N LEU A 88 -8.26 15.16 3.46
CA LEU A 88 -7.58 13.88 3.56
C LEU A 88 -6.05 14.05 3.69
N GLU A 89 -5.41 14.91 2.89
CA GLU A 89 -3.94 15.06 2.90
C GLU A 89 -3.42 15.54 4.27
N PRO A 90 -4.00 16.55 4.94
CA PRO A 90 -3.59 16.94 6.28
C PRO A 90 -3.86 15.86 7.34
N LEU A 91 -4.85 15.00 7.15
CA LEU A 91 -5.09 13.86 8.03
C LEU A 91 -4.01 12.79 7.89
N LEU A 92 -3.58 12.51 6.66
CA LEU A 92 -2.50 11.57 6.38
C LEU A 92 -1.17 12.03 6.99
N ASP A 93 -0.88 13.33 6.90
CA ASP A 93 0.29 13.92 7.51
C ASP A 93 0.26 13.76 9.04
N LYS A 94 -0.86 14.09 9.69
CA LYS A 94 -1.07 13.91 11.13
C LYS A 94 -1.03 12.45 11.60
N ALA A 95 -1.28 11.50 10.73
CA ALA A 95 -1.10 10.08 10.98
C ALA A 95 0.31 9.58 10.61
N ASN A 96 1.26 10.51 10.37
CA ASN A 96 2.65 10.25 10.00
C ASN A 96 2.80 9.38 8.74
N PHE A 97 1.91 9.59 7.75
CA PHE A 97 2.06 9.03 6.41
C PHE A 97 2.84 9.99 5.52
N GLU A 98 3.74 9.43 4.73
CA GLU A 98 4.56 10.15 3.77
C GLU A 98 4.04 9.97 2.34
N LYS A 99 3.95 11.06 1.60
CA LYS A 99 3.54 11.03 0.19
C LYS A 99 4.63 10.36 -0.65
N VAL A 100 4.27 9.33 -1.40
CA VAL A 100 5.18 8.71 -2.37
C VAL A 100 5.27 9.62 -3.58
N SER A 101 6.46 10.13 -3.88
CA SER A 101 6.67 11.00 -5.04
C SER A 101 6.48 10.22 -6.36
N GLU A 102 6.11 10.92 -7.44
CA GLU A 102 6.02 10.31 -8.77
C GLU A 102 7.35 9.67 -9.20
N ALA A 103 8.49 10.27 -8.81
CA ALA A 103 9.81 9.73 -9.09
C ALA A 103 10.09 8.43 -8.31
N ASP A 104 9.63 8.34 -7.06
CA ASP A 104 9.75 7.13 -6.24
C ASP A 104 8.82 6.03 -6.74
N LEU A 105 7.61 6.39 -7.13
CA LEU A 105 6.67 5.47 -7.76
C LEU A 105 7.25 4.93 -9.07
N ALA A 106 7.75 5.79 -9.94
CA ALA A 106 8.37 5.39 -11.20
C ALA A 106 9.59 4.47 -10.98
N ARG A 107 10.41 4.73 -9.94
CA ARG A 107 11.53 3.86 -9.55
C ARG A 107 11.04 2.50 -9.05
N ALA A 108 10.05 2.48 -8.16
CA ALA A 108 9.46 1.24 -7.67
C ALA A 108 8.86 0.39 -8.80
N LEU A 109 8.24 1.04 -9.80
CA LEU A 109 7.70 0.39 -11.00
C LEU A 109 8.81 -0.15 -11.95
N CYS A 110 10.03 0.38 -11.87
CA CYS A 110 11.18 -0.09 -12.67
C CYS A 110 12.00 -1.16 -11.96
N GLU A 111 11.93 -1.28 -10.63
CA GLU A 111 12.62 -2.30 -9.85
C GLU A 111 12.06 -3.71 -10.17
N ASP A 112 12.93 -4.71 -10.11
CA ASP A 112 12.49 -6.09 -10.31
C ASP A 112 11.62 -6.55 -9.13
N SER A 113 10.33 -6.74 -9.40
CA SER A 113 9.38 -7.33 -8.44
C SER A 113 9.92 -8.63 -7.86
N LEU A 114 9.66 -8.89 -6.57
CA LEU A 114 9.93 -10.17 -5.90
C LEU A 114 9.26 -11.35 -6.63
N PHE A 115 8.14 -11.10 -7.26
CA PHE A 115 7.47 -12.02 -8.17
C PHE A 115 8.07 -11.83 -9.56
N LYS A 116 8.63 -12.89 -10.16
CA LYS A 116 9.27 -12.92 -11.49
C LYS A 116 8.36 -12.49 -12.67
N ILE A 117 7.38 -11.64 -12.45
CA ILE A 117 6.35 -11.24 -13.39
C ILE A 117 6.32 -9.72 -13.46
N LYS A 118 6.27 -9.16 -14.67
CA LYS A 118 6.05 -7.72 -14.84
C LYS A 118 4.56 -7.42 -14.76
N LEU A 119 4.20 -6.59 -13.81
CA LEU A 119 2.90 -5.94 -13.75
C LEU A 119 2.96 -4.69 -14.64
N HIS A 120 1.82 -4.26 -15.12
CA HIS A 120 1.68 -3.03 -15.88
C HIS A 120 0.40 -2.33 -15.45
N VAL A 121 0.56 -1.10 -15.05
CA VAL A 121 -0.53 -0.19 -14.67
C VAL A 121 -0.72 0.80 -15.82
N ASP A 122 -1.94 1.01 -16.24
CA ASP A 122 -2.30 2.04 -17.21
C ASP A 122 -2.74 3.29 -16.45
N PHE A 123 -1.83 4.25 -16.31
CA PHE A 123 -2.10 5.51 -15.62
C PHE A 123 -3.01 6.45 -16.43
N ASP A 124 -3.16 6.23 -17.73
CA ASP A 124 -4.01 7.06 -18.57
C ASP A 124 -5.50 6.93 -18.24
N GLU A 125 -5.89 5.89 -17.52
CA GLU A 125 -7.27 5.70 -17.04
C GLU A 125 -7.61 6.56 -15.82
N PHE A 126 -6.60 7.11 -15.12
CA PHE A 126 -6.78 7.85 -13.87
C PHE A 126 -6.74 9.37 -14.12
N ALA A 127 -7.67 10.07 -13.48
CA ALA A 127 -7.64 11.54 -13.41
C ALA A 127 -6.69 11.99 -12.30
N GLU A 128 -6.62 11.21 -11.22
CA GLU A 128 -5.78 11.53 -10.07
C GLU A 128 -5.39 10.27 -9.30
N VAL A 129 -4.15 10.25 -8.80
CA VAL A 129 -3.62 9.17 -7.96
C VAL A 129 -2.84 9.78 -6.81
N LEU A 130 -3.20 9.45 -5.58
CA LEU A 130 -2.42 9.77 -4.39
C LEU A 130 -2.00 8.46 -3.73
N LEU A 131 -0.72 8.36 -3.42
CA LEU A 131 -0.13 7.21 -2.74
C LEU A 131 0.65 7.70 -1.53
N TYR A 132 0.31 7.18 -0.36
CA TYR A 132 0.94 7.50 0.89
C TYR A 132 1.41 6.22 1.59
N CYS A 133 2.57 6.26 2.24
CA CYS A 133 3.11 5.12 2.97
C CYS A 133 3.48 5.52 4.40
N ARG A 134 3.47 4.55 5.32
CA ARG A 134 3.92 4.72 6.69
C ARG A 134 4.71 3.49 7.13
N GLY A 135 5.85 3.73 7.78
CA GLY A 135 6.71 2.69 8.36
C GLY A 135 7.44 1.87 7.29
N GLU A 136 8.66 2.29 6.95
CA GLU A 136 9.53 1.46 6.11
C GLU A 136 10.28 0.46 7.01
N SER A 137 10.20 -0.83 6.66
CA SER A 137 10.86 -1.92 7.37
C SER A 137 11.57 -2.84 6.38
N ILE A 138 12.68 -3.46 6.83
CA ILE A 138 13.38 -4.45 6.00
C ILE A 138 12.88 -5.82 6.41
N ARG A 139 12.37 -6.56 5.42
CA ARG A 139 11.92 -7.94 5.61
C ARG A 139 12.81 -8.90 4.88
N THR A 140 12.98 -10.09 5.47
CA THR A 140 13.73 -11.19 4.89
C THR A 140 12.76 -12.33 4.61
N GLU A 141 12.63 -12.70 3.33
CA GLU A 141 11.85 -13.87 2.93
C GLU A 141 12.73 -14.93 2.29
N SER A 142 12.40 -16.19 2.54
CA SER A 142 13.09 -17.33 1.93
C SER A 142 12.39 -17.74 0.64
N VAL A 143 12.97 -17.34 -0.49
CA VAL A 143 12.45 -17.67 -1.83
C VAL A 143 13.07 -18.96 -2.33
N PRO A 144 12.27 -19.92 -2.85
CA PRO A 144 12.81 -21.13 -3.43
C PRO A 144 13.60 -20.81 -4.70
N ALA A 145 14.86 -21.22 -4.72
CA ALA A 145 15.78 -21.12 -5.88
C ALA A 145 16.09 -22.51 -6.40
N LEU A 146 16.58 -22.60 -7.64
CA LEU A 146 16.98 -23.85 -8.31
C LEU A 146 15.89 -24.95 -8.20
N PHE A 147 14.71 -24.71 -8.79
CA PHE A 147 13.60 -25.69 -8.82
C PHE A 147 13.14 -26.19 -7.45
N GLY A 148 13.35 -25.38 -6.38
CA GLY A 148 12.95 -25.75 -5.01
C GLY A 148 14.00 -26.48 -4.18
N LEU A 149 15.20 -26.76 -4.75
CA LEU A 149 16.28 -27.48 -4.07
C LEU A 149 17.11 -26.63 -3.11
N LYS A 150 17.11 -25.29 -3.28
CA LYS A 150 17.74 -24.35 -2.35
C LYS A 150 16.78 -23.22 -2.03
N ARG A 151 16.79 -22.72 -0.79
CA ARG A 151 16.11 -21.50 -0.39
C ARG A 151 17.13 -20.38 -0.32
N HIS A 152 16.84 -19.26 -0.96
CA HIS A 152 17.64 -18.03 -0.87
C HIS A 152 16.91 -17.04 -0.01
N GLN A 153 17.60 -16.41 0.93
CA GLN A 153 17.05 -15.29 1.70
C GLN A 153 17.19 -14.02 0.88
N VAL A 154 16.08 -13.36 0.63
CA VAL A 154 16.03 -12.07 -0.06
C VAL A 154 15.57 -11.03 0.92
N GLN A 155 16.36 -9.97 1.08
CA GLN A 155 15.98 -8.78 1.86
C GLN A 155 15.34 -7.77 0.93
N PHE A 156 14.22 -7.19 1.38
CA PHE A 156 13.51 -6.16 0.63
C PHE A 156 12.87 -5.13 1.57
N ALA A 157 12.75 -3.91 1.06
CA ALA A 157 12.03 -2.84 1.75
C ALA A 157 10.52 -3.10 1.68
N ASN A 158 9.85 -2.90 2.80
CA ASN A 158 8.41 -3.12 2.96
C ASN A 158 7.78 -1.96 3.71
N TYR A 159 6.64 -1.47 3.23
CA TYR A 159 5.83 -0.50 3.94
C TYR A 159 4.85 -1.19 4.89
N ASP A 160 4.79 -0.74 6.13
CA ASP A 160 3.86 -1.30 7.12
C ASP A 160 2.41 -0.95 6.78
N ARG A 161 2.17 0.25 6.24
CA ARG A 161 0.89 0.77 5.78
C ARG A 161 1.04 1.51 4.45
N VAL A 162 0.06 1.35 3.57
CA VAL A 162 -0.05 2.11 2.32
C VAL A 162 -1.50 2.52 2.11
N VAL A 163 -1.71 3.81 1.90
CA VAL A 163 -3.00 4.38 1.50
C VAL A 163 -2.93 4.72 0.01
N ILE A 164 -3.94 4.31 -0.72
CA ILE A 164 -4.09 4.66 -2.13
C ILE A 164 -5.45 5.30 -2.36
N TYR A 165 -5.44 6.49 -2.96
CA TYR A 165 -6.59 7.19 -3.49
C TYR A 165 -6.48 7.23 -5.01
N ILE A 166 -7.52 6.83 -5.72
CA ILE A 166 -7.59 6.83 -7.17
C ILE A 166 -8.93 7.43 -7.58
N ARG A 167 -8.89 8.45 -8.45
CA ARG A 167 -10.05 8.95 -9.17
C ARG A 167 -9.96 8.57 -10.64
N PHE A 168 -10.95 7.89 -11.15
CA PHE A 168 -11.04 7.56 -12.57
C PHE A 168 -11.45 8.77 -13.39
N LYS A 169 -11.02 8.81 -14.65
CA LYS A 169 -11.47 9.84 -15.61
C LYS A 169 -12.96 9.73 -15.90
N ASP A 170 -13.60 10.88 -16.14
CA ASP A 170 -15.02 10.95 -16.50
C ASP A 170 -15.28 10.44 -17.94
N ASP A 171 -14.27 10.51 -18.81
CA ASP A 171 -14.28 10.09 -20.21
C ASP A 171 -13.69 8.68 -20.44
N LEU A 172 -13.71 7.83 -19.41
CA LEU A 172 -13.20 6.44 -19.49
C LEU A 172 -13.93 5.66 -20.61
N ASP A 173 -13.14 4.91 -21.41
CA ASP A 173 -13.71 4.08 -22.48
C ASP A 173 -14.81 3.14 -21.95
N PRO A 174 -16.04 3.20 -22.53
CA PRO A 174 -17.17 2.43 -22.04
C PRO A 174 -16.94 0.92 -21.99
N LYS A 175 -16.13 0.37 -22.90
CA LYS A 175 -15.80 -1.06 -22.92
C LYS A 175 -14.89 -1.44 -21.76
N THR A 176 -13.91 -0.61 -21.45
CA THR A 176 -13.01 -0.78 -20.32
C THR A 176 -13.76 -0.65 -19.00
N ALA A 177 -14.61 0.36 -18.87
CA ALA A 177 -15.48 0.60 -17.74
C ALA A 177 -16.38 -0.61 -17.44
N ALA A 178 -17.11 -1.11 -18.47
CA ALA A 178 -18.01 -2.25 -18.34
C ALA A 178 -17.25 -3.57 -18.04
N ALA A 179 -16.07 -3.78 -18.62
CA ALA A 179 -15.29 -4.99 -18.41
C ALA A 179 -14.75 -5.13 -16.96
N ARG A 180 -14.64 -4.02 -16.25
CA ARG A 180 -14.09 -3.95 -14.87
C ARG A 180 -15.13 -3.54 -13.83
N ASP A 181 -16.36 -3.30 -14.22
CA ASP A 181 -17.44 -2.76 -13.36
C ASP A 181 -17.04 -1.43 -12.68
N ILE A 182 -16.35 -0.57 -13.43
CA ILE A 182 -15.89 0.74 -12.94
C ILE A 182 -16.81 1.82 -13.51
N LYS A 183 -17.28 2.70 -12.65
CA LYS A 183 -18.06 3.88 -13.08
C LYS A 183 -17.10 5.02 -13.40
N PRO A 184 -17.23 5.70 -14.57
CA PRO A 184 -16.49 6.92 -14.87
C PRO A 184 -16.63 7.95 -13.77
N GLY A 185 -15.53 8.64 -13.41
CA GLY A 185 -15.49 9.60 -12.33
C GLY A 185 -15.65 9.01 -10.91
N SER A 186 -15.60 7.69 -10.76
CA SER A 186 -15.64 7.05 -9.43
C SER A 186 -14.31 7.16 -8.71
N VAL A 187 -14.38 7.05 -7.38
CA VAL A 187 -13.23 7.13 -6.49
C VAL A 187 -13.03 5.78 -5.81
N ILE A 188 -11.78 5.36 -5.67
CA ILE A 188 -11.35 4.23 -4.85
C ILE A 188 -10.41 4.76 -3.79
N LEU A 189 -10.72 4.48 -2.52
CA LEU A 189 -9.85 4.74 -1.39
C LEU A 189 -9.61 3.42 -0.65
N LYS A 190 -8.33 3.03 -0.51
CA LYS A 190 -7.97 1.75 0.16
C LYS A 190 -6.76 1.92 1.06
N LEU A 191 -6.76 1.15 2.13
CA LEU A 191 -5.64 1.02 3.06
C LEU A 191 -5.13 -0.42 3.05
N PHE A 192 -3.82 -0.58 2.85
CA PHE A 192 -3.15 -1.87 2.83
C PHE A 192 -2.11 -1.97 3.94
N LYS A 193 -1.79 -3.21 4.34
CA LYS A 193 -0.69 -3.52 5.27
C LYS A 193 0.38 -4.35 4.58
N ASN A 194 1.63 -4.22 5.06
CA ASN A 194 2.73 -5.09 4.68
C ASN A 194 2.94 -5.18 3.16
N VAL A 195 3.12 -4.04 2.52
CA VAL A 195 3.28 -3.94 1.07
C VAL A 195 4.76 -3.82 0.72
N PRO A 196 5.35 -4.78 -0.03
CA PRO A 196 6.71 -4.62 -0.52
C PRO A 196 6.82 -3.40 -1.43
N LYS A 197 7.89 -2.63 -1.27
CA LYS A 197 8.14 -1.41 -2.06
C LYS A 197 8.18 -1.69 -3.57
N ALA A 198 8.75 -2.82 -3.94
CA ALA A 198 8.83 -3.27 -5.34
C ALA A 198 7.51 -3.80 -5.93
N ASP A 199 6.45 -3.91 -5.12
CA ASP A 199 5.17 -4.51 -5.54
C ASP A 199 4.00 -3.53 -5.44
N LEU A 200 4.26 -2.22 -5.40
CA LEU A 200 3.21 -1.17 -5.35
C LEU A 200 2.25 -1.23 -6.53
N GLU A 201 2.71 -1.71 -7.70
CA GLU A 201 1.89 -1.91 -8.90
C GLU A 201 0.67 -2.81 -8.66
N MET A 202 0.78 -3.78 -7.74
CA MET A 202 -0.33 -4.70 -7.47
C MET A 202 -1.52 -4.04 -6.77
N LEU A 203 -1.35 -2.84 -6.20
CA LEU A 203 -2.41 -2.12 -5.50
C LEU A 203 -3.40 -1.45 -6.46
N PHE A 204 -2.99 -1.26 -7.72
CA PHE A 204 -3.81 -0.59 -8.72
C PHE A 204 -4.86 -1.53 -9.31
N PRO A 205 -6.12 -1.08 -9.45
CA PRO A 205 -7.23 -1.94 -9.90
C PRO A 205 -7.13 -2.37 -11.38
N ASN A 206 -6.38 -1.61 -12.19
CA ASN A 206 -6.18 -1.87 -13.62
C ASN A 206 -4.87 -2.61 -13.93
N THR A 207 -4.22 -3.18 -12.92
CA THR A 207 -2.99 -3.92 -13.08
C THR A 207 -3.16 -5.12 -14.00
N THR A 208 -2.37 -5.16 -15.07
CA THR A 208 -2.33 -6.28 -16.02
C THR A 208 -1.03 -7.05 -15.91
N VAL A 209 -1.16 -8.38 -15.98
CA VAL A 209 0.00 -9.27 -15.94
C VAL A 209 0.63 -9.35 -17.32
N ARG A 210 1.86 -8.86 -17.45
CA ARG A 210 2.66 -9.00 -18.66
C ARG A 210 3.80 -10.01 -18.42
N MET A 211 3.91 -11.02 -19.27
CA MET A 211 5.02 -11.97 -19.19
C MET A 211 6.32 -11.33 -19.68
N ARG A 212 7.40 -11.54 -18.94
CA ARG A 212 8.75 -11.18 -19.39
C ARG A 212 9.10 -11.94 -20.68
N LEU A 213 9.89 -11.34 -21.54
CA LEU A 213 10.39 -12.01 -22.77
C LEU A 213 11.12 -13.32 -22.45
N ILE A 214 11.88 -13.34 -21.33
CA ILE A 214 12.58 -14.54 -20.86
C ILE A 214 11.59 -15.66 -20.52
N ASP A 215 10.46 -15.35 -19.85
CA ASP A 215 9.45 -16.35 -19.54
C ASP A 215 8.75 -16.87 -20.80
N LYS A 216 8.52 -15.99 -21.78
CA LYS A 216 8.03 -16.38 -23.11
C LYS A 216 9.03 -17.30 -23.81
N LEU A 217 10.33 -17.01 -23.71
CA LEU A 217 11.40 -17.84 -24.27
C LEU A 217 11.51 -19.18 -23.53
N MET A 218 11.51 -19.18 -22.19
CA MET A 218 11.58 -20.41 -21.38
C MET A 218 10.37 -21.33 -21.57
N ILE A 219 9.23 -20.81 -21.99
CA ILE A 219 8.05 -21.61 -22.35
C ILE A 219 8.10 -21.97 -23.83
N GLY A 220 8.48 -21.02 -24.68
CA GLY A 220 8.47 -21.16 -26.13
C GLY A 220 9.56 -22.10 -26.64
N VAL A 221 10.79 -22.06 -26.11
CA VAL A 221 11.92 -22.90 -26.57
C VAL A 221 11.65 -24.38 -26.29
N PRO A 222 11.33 -24.84 -25.06
CA PRO A 222 10.97 -26.25 -24.85
C PRO A 222 9.71 -26.66 -25.63
N ALA A 223 8.73 -25.75 -25.81
CA ALA A 223 7.55 -25.99 -26.60
C ALA A 223 7.90 -26.16 -28.09
N ALA A 224 8.82 -25.35 -28.63
CA ALA A 224 9.28 -25.47 -30.02
C ALA A 224 10.12 -26.75 -30.22
N ILE A 225 11.00 -27.08 -29.26
CA ILE A 225 11.80 -28.31 -29.34
C ILE A 225 10.91 -29.55 -29.24
N SER A 226 10.01 -29.61 -28.24
CA SER A 226 9.10 -30.74 -28.09
C SER A 226 8.06 -30.78 -29.19
N GLY A 227 7.61 -29.60 -29.68
CA GLY A 227 6.79 -29.50 -30.89
C GLY A 227 7.52 -29.99 -32.13
N GLY A 228 8.81 -29.61 -32.32
CA GLY A 228 9.63 -30.09 -33.39
C GLY A 228 9.82 -31.63 -33.38
N VAL A 229 10.00 -32.22 -32.20
CA VAL A 229 10.06 -33.68 -32.03
C VAL A 229 8.71 -34.34 -32.35
N VAL A 230 7.59 -33.77 -31.87
CA VAL A 230 6.24 -34.28 -32.18
C VAL A 230 5.93 -34.13 -33.68
N ILE A 231 6.34 -33.01 -34.28
CA ILE A 231 6.17 -32.76 -35.73
C ILE A 231 7.03 -33.76 -36.52
N SER A 232 8.32 -33.94 -36.18
CA SER A 232 9.21 -34.85 -36.91
C SER A 232 8.82 -36.33 -36.75
N THR A 233 8.40 -36.77 -35.55
CA THR A 233 8.11 -38.16 -35.26
C THR A 233 6.68 -38.59 -35.59
N LYS A 234 5.70 -37.68 -35.46
CA LYS A 234 4.26 -37.99 -35.67
C LYS A 234 3.68 -37.37 -36.93
N LEU A 235 4.28 -36.30 -37.44
CA LEU A 235 3.85 -35.62 -38.67
C LEU A 235 4.75 -35.86 -39.87
N GLY A 236 5.90 -36.53 -39.74
CA GLY A 236 6.81 -36.74 -40.83
C GLY A 236 6.08 -37.36 -42.05
N ALA A 237 5.36 -38.45 -41.83
CA ALA A 237 4.56 -39.08 -42.87
C ALA A 237 3.45 -38.16 -43.39
N THR A 238 2.78 -37.41 -42.48
CA THR A 238 1.70 -36.47 -42.82
C THR A 238 2.22 -35.28 -43.64
N LEU A 239 3.40 -34.74 -43.32
CA LEU A 239 4.03 -33.63 -44.04
C LEU A 239 4.48 -34.07 -45.44
N VAL A 240 5.05 -35.30 -45.58
CA VAL A 240 5.41 -35.86 -46.87
C VAL A 240 4.17 -36.03 -47.73
N LEU A 241 3.08 -36.53 -47.17
CA LEU A 241 1.80 -36.72 -47.84
C LEU A 241 1.16 -35.36 -48.25
N LEU A 242 1.15 -34.37 -47.38
CA LEU A 242 0.68 -33.02 -47.69
C LEU A 242 1.58 -32.33 -48.71
N GLY A 243 2.87 -32.50 -48.61
CA GLY A 243 3.86 -31.97 -49.57
C GLY A 243 3.73 -32.56 -50.93
N SER A 244 3.46 -33.87 -51.03
CA SER A 244 3.24 -34.56 -52.32
C SER A 244 1.87 -34.16 -52.94
N LEU A 245 0.84 -34.01 -52.13
CA LEU A 245 -0.50 -33.51 -52.56
C LEU A 245 -0.40 -32.06 -53.07
N PHE A 246 0.30 -31.19 -52.36
CA PHE A 246 0.53 -29.79 -52.74
C PHE A 246 1.39 -29.71 -54.01
N GLY A 247 2.47 -30.52 -54.09
CA GLY A 247 3.33 -30.60 -55.27
C GLY A 247 2.58 -31.08 -56.49
N PHE A 248 1.68 -32.06 -56.38
CA PHE A 248 0.81 -32.52 -57.44
C PHE A 248 -0.19 -31.40 -57.88
N TRP A 249 -0.81 -30.72 -56.94
CA TRP A 249 -1.74 -29.61 -57.22
C TRP A 249 -1.07 -28.41 -57.89
N MET A 250 0.22 -28.16 -57.58
CA MET A 250 1.08 -27.13 -58.21
C MET A 250 1.67 -27.59 -59.55
N GLY A 251 1.40 -28.81 -59.98
CA GLY A 251 1.96 -29.33 -61.21
C GLY A 251 3.43 -29.74 -61.17
N MET A 252 4.03 -29.85 -59.97
CA MET A 252 5.42 -30.26 -59.75
C MET A 252 5.61 -31.78 -59.85
N HIS A 253 4.56 -32.57 -59.70
CA HIS A 253 4.56 -34.03 -59.80
C HIS A 253 3.47 -34.49 -60.78
N SER A 254 3.84 -35.41 -61.67
CA SER A 254 2.97 -35.94 -62.70
C SER A 254 2.15 -37.16 -62.25
N THR A 255 2.47 -37.77 -61.10
CA THR A 255 1.76 -38.93 -60.57
C THR A 255 0.72 -38.52 -59.55
N PRO A 256 -0.55 -38.92 -59.65
CA PRO A 256 -1.55 -38.63 -58.65
C PRO A 256 -1.22 -39.35 -57.37
N VAL A 257 -1.41 -38.64 -56.22
CA VAL A 257 -1.23 -39.21 -54.89
C VAL A 257 -2.47 -40.01 -54.55
N GLU A 258 -2.35 -41.35 -54.47
CA GLU A 258 -3.46 -42.20 -54.04
C GLU A 258 -3.62 -42.08 -52.50
N LEU A 259 -4.78 -41.54 -52.08
CA LEU A 259 -5.19 -41.46 -50.70
C LEU A 259 -5.93 -42.74 -50.30
N ASP A 260 -5.18 -43.78 -49.96
CA ASP A 260 -5.76 -44.98 -49.40
C ASP A 260 -6.23 -44.75 -47.93
N LYS A 261 -6.96 -45.73 -47.36
CA LYS A 261 -7.50 -45.63 -46.00
C LYS A 261 -6.38 -45.46 -44.97
N ALA A 262 -5.21 -46.05 -45.19
CA ALA A 262 -4.06 -45.95 -44.24
C ALA A 262 -3.46 -44.56 -44.25
N ALA A 263 -3.31 -43.94 -45.42
CA ALA A 263 -2.83 -42.56 -45.58
C ALA A 263 -3.76 -41.53 -44.91
N LEU A 264 -5.09 -41.71 -45.07
CA LEU A 264 -6.05 -40.85 -44.38
C LEU A 264 -6.02 -41.00 -42.87
N ILE A 265 -5.91 -42.22 -42.34
CA ILE A 265 -5.78 -42.47 -40.89
C ILE A 265 -4.48 -41.84 -40.36
N ALA A 266 -3.36 -41.96 -41.04
CA ALA A 266 -2.07 -41.35 -40.67
C ALA A 266 -2.16 -39.82 -40.66
N LEU A 267 -2.83 -39.22 -41.66
CA LEU A 267 -3.10 -37.78 -41.76
C LEU A 267 -3.90 -37.26 -40.55
N PHE A 268 -5.04 -37.86 -40.26
CA PHE A 268 -5.87 -37.44 -39.17
C PHE A 268 -5.25 -37.70 -37.78
N ALA A 269 -4.52 -38.81 -37.64
CA ALA A 269 -3.77 -39.10 -36.42
C ALA A 269 -2.67 -38.07 -36.16
N GLY A 270 -1.91 -37.68 -37.18
CA GLY A 270 -0.89 -36.67 -37.12
C GLY A 270 -1.46 -35.27 -36.77
N LEU A 271 -2.49 -34.85 -37.47
CA LEU A 271 -3.17 -33.58 -37.17
C LEU A 271 -3.80 -33.56 -35.77
N GLY A 272 -4.39 -34.67 -35.33
CA GLY A 272 -4.92 -34.84 -33.98
C GLY A 272 -3.85 -34.76 -32.91
N ALA A 273 -2.69 -35.36 -33.16
CA ALA A 273 -1.56 -35.29 -32.23
C ALA A 273 -1.03 -33.84 -32.06
N VAL A 274 -0.90 -33.09 -33.17
CA VAL A 274 -0.47 -31.68 -33.11
C VAL A 274 -1.55 -30.81 -32.49
N GLY A 275 -2.80 -30.98 -32.83
CA GLY A 275 -3.92 -30.27 -32.23
C GLY A 275 -3.97 -30.49 -30.70
N SER A 276 -3.86 -31.73 -30.27
CA SER A 276 -3.78 -32.09 -28.84
C SER A 276 -2.59 -31.45 -28.13
N TYR A 277 -1.42 -31.44 -28.78
CA TYR A 277 -0.21 -30.81 -28.23
C TYR A 277 -0.39 -29.30 -28.08
N LEU A 278 -0.89 -28.60 -29.12
CA LEU A 278 -1.15 -27.16 -29.07
C LEU A 278 -2.18 -26.81 -28.00
N TRP A 279 -3.24 -27.61 -27.92
CA TRP A 279 -4.28 -27.48 -26.89
C TRP A 279 -3.70 -27.63 -25.47
N LYS A 280 -2.83 -28.63 -25.24
CA LYS A 280 -2.14 -28.84 -23.98
C LYS A 280 -1.26 -27.65 -23.62
N GLN A 281 -0.49 -27.09 -24.57
CA GLN A 281 0.36 -25.92 -24.32
C GLN A 281 -0.47 -24.66 -24.02
N PHE A 282 -1.55 -24.45 -24.76
CA PHE A 282 -2.48 -23.36 -24.50
C PHE A 282 -3.12 -23.45 -23.10
N ASN A 283 -3.58 -24.63 -22.70
CA ASN A 283 -4.15 -24.85 -21.36
C ASN A 283 -3.09 -24.68 -20.26
N ASN A 284 -1.89 -25.14 -20.45
CA ASN A 284 -0.78 -24.94 -19.50
C ASN A 284 -0.49 -23.45 -19.30
N PHE A 285 -0.48 -22.68 -20.39
CA PHE A 285 -0.33 -21.23 -20.35
C PHE A 285 -1.46 -20.56 -19.59
N LYS A 286 -2.70 -20.87 -19.95
CA LYS A 286 -3.91 -20.35 -19.29
C LYS A 286 -3.92 -20.66 -17.78
N ASN A 287 -3.60 -21.89 -17.40
CA ASN A 287 -3.59 -22.32 -16.01
C ASN A 287 -2.50 -21.63 -15.19
N ARG A 288 -1.31 -21.36 -15.76
CA ARG A 288 -0.27 -20.57 -15.09
C ARG A 288 -0.72 -19.13 -14.83
N LYS A 289 -1.33 -18.49 -15.85
CA LYS A 289 -1.88 -17.14 -15.71
C LYS A 289 -2.97 -17.10 -14.61
N LEU A 290 -3.89 -18.07 -14.61
CA LEU A 290 -4.95 -18.15 -13.60
C LEU A 290 -4.39 -18.35 -12.18
N ARG A 291 -3.44 -19.24 -11.98
CA ARG A 291 -2.79 -19.44 -10.66
C ARG A 291 -2.09 -18.17 -10.17
N PHE A 292 -1.46 -17.43 -11.07
CA PHE A 292 -0.83 -16.18 -10.69
C PHE A 292 -1.84 -15.13 -10.28
N VAL A 293 -2.90 -14.91 -11.07
CA VAL A 293 -4.00 -13.99 -10.73
C VAL A 293 -4.62 -14.38 -9.40
N GLN A 294 -4.85 -15.68 -9.18
CA GLN A 294 -5.36 -16.19 -7.90
C GLN A 294 -4.43 -15.86 -6.73
N SER A 295 -3.11 -16.10 -6.88
CA SER A 295 -2.12 -15.77 -5.85
C SER A 295 -2.07 -14.26 -5.58
N LEU A 296 -2.14 -13.42 -6.62
CA LEU A 296 -2.17 -11.97 -6.49
C LEU A 296 -3.45 -11.53 -5.73
N THR A 297 -4.60 -12.06 -6.12
CA THR A 297 -5.88 -11.73 -5.46
C THR A 297 -5.88 -12.17 -4.00
N GLN A 298 -5.37 -13.35 -3.68
CA GLN A 298 -5.23 -13.80 -2.29
C GLN A 298 -4.31 -12.89 -1.49
N ASN A 299 -3.14 -12.52 -2.04
CA ASN A 299 -2.23 -11.60 -1.37
C ASN A 299 -2.88 -10.24 -1.10
N LEU A 300 -3.58 -9.66 -2.08
CA LEU A 300 -4.30 -8.40 -1.91
C LEU A 300 -5.41 -8.51 -0.86
N TYR A 301 -6.17 -9.60 -0.85
CA TYR A 301 -7.23 -9.84 0.12
C TYR A 301 -6.70 -9.81 1.57
N PHE A 302 -5.59 -10.49 1.85
CA PHE A 302 -5.01 -10.52 3.19
C PHE A 302 -4.24 -9.23 3.57
N LYS A 303 -3.86 -8.43 2.59
CA LYS A 303 -3.18 -7.15 2.81
C LYS A 303 -4.14 -5.97 2.91
N ASN A 304 -5.33 -6.06 2.35
CA ASN A 304 -6.35 -5.03 2.48
C ASN A 304 -6.82 -4.93 3.93
N LEU A 305 -6.80 -3.73 4.50
CA LEU A 305 -7.27 -3.44 5.85
C LEU A 305 -8.64 -2.80 5.83
N ASP A 306 -8.79 -1.75 5.01
CA ASP A 306 -10.01 -0.97 4.94
C ASP A 306 -10.24 -0.43 3.52
N ASN A 307 -11.48 -0.09 3.21
CA ASN A 307 -11.92 0.49 1.97
C ASN A 307 -12.82 1.71 2.23
N ASN A 308 -12.78 2.68 1.32
CA ASN A 308 -13.67 3.82 1.29
C ASN A 308 -13.76 4.55 2.64
N ALA A 309 -14.94 4.72 3.21
CA ALA A 309 -15.13 5.39 4.48
C ALA A 309 -14.35 4.74 5.64
N GLY A 310 -14.17 3.40 5.64
CA GLY A 310 -13.39 2.69 6.65
C GLY A 310 -11.94 3.16 6.73
N VAL A 311 -11.37 3.60 5.60
CA VAL A 311 -9.99 4.10 5.57
C VAL A 311 -9.83 5.37 6.39
N PHE A 312 -10.65 6.39 6.15
CA PHE A 312 -10.49 7.65 6.90
C PHE A 312 -10.95 7.53 8.36
N HIS A 313 -11.89 6.63 8.68
CA HIS A 313 -12.17 6.29 10.07
C HIS A 313 -10.92 5.75 10.79
N ARG A 314 -10.18 4.84 10.16
CA ARG A 314 -8.94 4.33 10.72
C ARG A 314 -7.84 5.37 10.76
N LEU A 315 -7.72 6.22 9.74
CA LEU A 315 -6.74 7.30 9.73
C LEU A 315 -7.00 8.34 10.84
N ILE A 316 -8.26 8.63 11.15
CA ILE A 316 -8.64 9.49 12.28
C ILE A 316 -8.15 8.88 13.59
N ASP A 317 -8.39 7.59 13.83
CA ASP A 317 -7.94 6.89 15.04
C ASP A 317 -6.40 6.88 15.13
N ASP A 318 -5.73 6.52 14.04
CA ASP A 318 -4.26 6.52 13.95
C ASP A 318 -3.68 7.94 14.23
N ALA A 319 -4.24 8.99 13.61
CA ALA A 319 -3.78 10.37 13.79
C ALA A 319 -4.03 10.90 15.22
N GLU A 320 -5.23 10.65 15.76
CA GLU A 320 -5.55 11.02 17.15
C GLU A 320 -4.57 10.36 18.13
N GLU A 321 -4.24 9.08 17.91
CA GLU A 321 -3.31 8.37 18.79
C GLU A 321 -1.89 8.93 18.68
N GLU A 322 -1.40 9.26 17.48
CA GLU A 322 -0.07 9.86 17.28
C GLU A 322 0.00 11.26 17.91
N GLU A 323 -0.94 12.13 17.60
CA GLU A 323 -1.02 13.49 18.16
C GLU A 323 -1.02 13.49 19.69
N CYS A 324 -1.79 12.58 20.30
CA CYS A 324 -1.81 12.44 21.76
C CYS A 324 -0.46 12.00 22.33
N LYS A 325 0.20 11.02 21.70
CA LYS A 325 1.50 10.50 22.17
C LYS A 325 2.58 11.57 22.09
N GLU A 326 2.64 12.28 20.96
CA GLU A 326 3.60 13.36 20.73
C GLU A 326 3.44 14.50 21.73
N ALA A 327 2.20 14.98 21.92
CA ALA A 327 1.90 16.04 22.89
C ALA A 327 2.22 15.61 24.34
N ILE A 328 1.86 14.39 24.75
CA ILE A 328 2.13 13.85 26.08
C ILE A 328 3.64 13.77 26.34
N LEU A 329 4.39 13.24 25.37
CA LEU A 329 5.86 13.10 25.49
C LEU A 329 6.55 14.46 25.57
N ALA A 330 6.28 15.35 24.63
CA ALA A 330 6.89 16.68 24.62
C ALA A 330 6.58 17.45 25.89
N TYR A 331 5.33 17.42 26.36
CA TYR A 331 4.95 18.07 27.62
C TYR A 331 5.63 17.43 28.84
N TYR A 332 5.70 16.09 28.90
CA TYR A 332 6.38 15.37 30.00
C TYR A 332 7.85 15.73 30.09
N PHE A 333 8.59 15.71 28.98
CA PHE A 333 10.02 16.02 28.99
C PHE A 333 10.30 17.47 29.35
N LEU A 334 9.48 18.41 28.86
CA LEU A 334 9.60 19.82 29.25
C LEU A 334 9.25 20.05 30.73
N LEU A 335 8.26 19.33 31.26
CA LEU A 335 7.82 19.45 32.64
C LEU A 335 8.87 18.91 33.66
N THR A 336 9.55 17.81 33.29
CA THR A 336 10.46 17.08 34.16
C THR A 336 11.91 17.50 34.01
N HIS A 337 12.23 18.32 33.02
CA HIS A 337 13.60 18.84 32.86
C HIS A 337 13.84 20.05 33.73
N SER A 338 15.01 20.10 34.39
CA SER A 338 15.37 21.16 35.36
C SER A 338 15.79 22.49 34.72
N SER A 339 16.11 22.50 33.43
CA SER A 339 16.52 23.70 32.66
C SER A 339 15.62 23.89 31.42
N ALA A 340 15.47 25.15 31.02
CA ALA A 340 14.77 25.43 29.75
C ALA A 340 15.54 24.81 28.57
N MET A 341 14.82 24.22 27.62
CA MET A 341 15.37 23.54 26.43
C MET A 341 14.88 24.18 25.15
N THR A 342 15.67 24.07 24.10
CA THR A 342 15.26 24.37 22.73
C THR A 342 14.48 23.19 22.13
N ALA A 343 13.76 23.42 21.03
CA ALA A 343 13.06 22.35 20.29
C ALA A 343 14.01 21.22 19.88
N THR A 344 15.19 21.56 19.37
CA THR A 344 16.19 20.54 18.95
C THR A 344 16.72 19.71 20.11
N GLU A 345 16.93 20.32 21.29
CA GLU A 345 17.38 19.58 22.48
C GLU A 345 16.28 18.64 23.00
N LEU A 346 15.03 19.08 22.98
CA LEU A 346 13.86 18.28 23.36
C LEU A 346 13.71 17.07 22.44
N ASP A 347 13.79 17.30 21.15
CA ASP A 347 13.73 16.27 20.11
C ASP A 347 14.80 15.18 20.35
N GLN A 348 16.07 15.58 20.41
CA GLN A 348 17.17 14.67 20.68
C GLN A 348 17.03 13.90 22.00
N GLN A 349 16.44 14.52 23.02
CA GLN A 349 16.22 13.88 24.31
C GLN A 349 15.13 12.81 24.23
N ILE A 350 14.03 13.08 23.53
CA ILE A 350 12.95 12.12 23.29
C ILE A 350 13.47 10.94 22.48
N GLU A 351 14.14 11.19 21.37
CA GLU A 351 14.70 10.14 20.51
C GLU A 351 15.71 9.27 21.25
N ARG A 352 16.58 9.90 22.06
CA ARG A 352 17.55 9.16 22.92
C ARG A 352 16.83 8.26 23.90
N TRP A 353 15.77 8.76 24.55
CA TRP A 353 14.98 8.00 25.50
C TRP A 353 14.33 6.78 24.85
N PHE A 354 13.76 6.93 23.63
CA PHE A 354 13.22 5.80 22.85
C PHE A 354 14.29 4.77 22.52
N ARG A 355 15.48 5.23 22.16
CA ARG A 355 16.60 4.34 21.83
C ARG A 355 17.08 3.56 23.05
N GLU A 356 17.24 4.23 24.20
CA GLU A 356 17.78 3.64 25.43
C GLU A 356 16.77 2.70 26.13
N ILE A 357 15.51 3.11 26.23
CA ILE A 357 14.50 2.37 27.01
C ILE A 357 13.79 1.31 26.15
N LEU A 358 13.50 1.63 24.88
CA LEU A 358 12.64 0.81 24.03
C LEU A 358 13.40 0.18 22.86
N ASN A 359 14.72 0.44 22.72
CA ASN A 359 15.55 -0.01 21.59
C ASN A 359 14.86 0.30 20.23
N CYS A 360 14.26 1.48 20.14
CA CYS A 360 13.51 1.95 18.98
C CYS A 360 14.17 3.20 18.39
N GLU A 361 14.55 3.14 17.11
CA GLU A 361 15.00 4.31 16.37
C GLU A 361 13.75 5.06 15.91
N LEU A 362 13.56 6.27 16.43
CA LEU A 362 12.45 7.16 16.14
C LEU A 362 13.00 8.45 15.53
N ASP A 363 12.29 9.02 14.60
CA ASP A 363 12.39 10.40 14.09
C ASP A 363 11.15 11.13 14.62
N PHE A 364 11.33 11.90 15.71
CA PHE A 364 10.20 12.45 16.45
C PHE A 364 9.71 13.75 15.82
N GLU A 365 8.41 13.88 15.59
CA GLU A 365 7.80 15.07 14.98
C GLU A 365 7.65 16.22 16.02
N ILE A 366 8.80 16.79 16.40
CA ILE A 366 8.87 17.80 17.49
C ILE A 366 8.08 19.07 17.17
N ASP A 367 8.13 19.54 15.91
CA ASP A 367 7.47 20.79 15.53
C ASP A 367 5.94 20.64 15.64
N ASP A 368 5.41 19.49 15.21
CA ASP A 368 3.98 19.18 15.29
C ASP A 368 3.53 19.05 16.76
N ALA A 369 4.31 18.38 17.61
CA ALA A 369 4.05 18.30 19.05
C ALA A 369 4.03 19.67 19.72
N LEU A 370 4.98 20.54 19.39
CA LEU A 370 5.09 21.89 19.97
C LEU A 370 3.95 22.80 19.51
N ASP A 371 3.56 22.73 18.24
CA ASP A 371 2.44 23.51 17.72
C ASP A 371 1.13 23.19 18.45
N LYS A 372 0.90 21.90 18.75
CA LYS A 372 -0.26 21.44 19.55
C LYS A 372 -0.22 22.01 20.97
N LEU A 373 0.94 21.87 21.64
CA LEU A 373 1.11 22.34 23.00
C LEU A 373 1.01 23.88 23.13
N LYS A 374 1.54 24.61 22.15
CA LYS A 374 1.39 26.07 22.07
C LYS A 374 -0.06 26.48 21.86
N ARG A 375 -0.78 25.79 20.96
CA ARG A 375 -2.21 26.01 20.70
C ARG A 375 -3.08 25.77 21.95
N LEU A 376 -2.74 24.75 22.73
CA LEU A 376 -3.36 24.48 24.03
C LEU A 376 -2.83 25.37 25.16
N GLN A 377 -1.92 26.29 24.87
CA GLN A 377 -1.27 27.19 25.83
C GLN A 377 -0.50 26.47 26.95
N LEU A 378 -0.10 25.23 26.73
CA LEU A 378 0.65 24.41 27.71
C LEU A 378 2.15 24.66 27.66
N VAL A 379 2.66 25.22 26.58
CA VAL A 379 4.07 25.55 26.37
C VAL A 379 4.20 26.96 25.83
N SER A 380 5.15 27.70 26.37
CA SER A 380 5.56 29.01 25.86
C SER A 380 6.98 28.97 25.34
N GLU A 381 7.26 29.72 24.29
CA GLU A 381 8.57 29.87 23.68
C GLU A 381 9.07 31.29 23.91
N ALA A 382 10.27 31.42 24.47
CA ALA A 382 10.92 32.71 24.65
C ALA A 382 11.62 33.19 23.37
N PRO A 383 11.93 34.50 23.22
CA PRO A 383 12.56 35.03 22.02
C PRO A 383 13.91 34.40 21.64
N ASN A 384 14.57 33.73 22.59
CA ASN A 384 15.82 32.98 22.37
C ASN A 384 15.57 31.52 21.94
N GLY A 385 14.33 31.11 21.68
CA GLY A 385 13.97 29.76 21.28
C GLY A 385 13.87 28.73 22.41
N THR A 386 13.97 29.18 23.70
CA THR A 386 13.80 28.26 24.83
C THR A 386 12.33 28.03 25.15
N LEU A 387 12.00 26.77 25.44
CA LEU A 387 10.67 26.29 25.74
C LEU A 387 10.47 26.17 27.27
N THR A 388 9.29 26.52 27.71
CA THR A 388 8.87 26.38 29.11
C THR A 388 7.50 25.75 29.18
N ALA A 389 7.37 24.64 29.93
CA ALA A 389 6.11 23.99 30.17
C ALA A 389 5.31 24.72 31.27
N MET A 390 4.01 24.85 31.10
CA MET A 390 3.09 25.31 32.13
C MET A 390 3.04 24.28 33.27
N PRO A 391 3.11 24.71 34.56
CA PRO A 391 2.97 23.79 35.69
C PRO A 391 1.62 23.07 35.70
N LEU A 392 1.60 21.79 36.14
CA LEU A 392 0.43 20.90 36.09
C LEU A 392 -0.87 21.50 36.64
N PRO A 393 -0.89 22.21 37.81
CA PRO A 393 -2.15 22.77 38.30
C PRO A 393 -2.76 23.84 37.39
N GLN A 394 -1.90 24.65 36.76
CA GLN A 394 -2.33 25.67 35.79
C GLN A 394 -2.74 25.03 34.47
N ALA A 395 -2.00 24.04 34.01
CA ALA A 395 -2.29 23.28 32.79
C ALA A 395 -3.67 22.61 32.87
N LEU A 396 -4.02 22.02 34.01
CA LEU A 396 -5.35 21.44 34.23
C LEU A 396 -6.45 22.50 34.10
N SER A 397 -6.26 23.67 34.74
CA SER A 397 -7.27 24.76 34.67
C SER A 397 -7.37 25.31 33.24
N THR A 398 -6.27 25.42 32.51
CA THR A 398 -6.28 25.91 31.14
C THR A 398 -6.99 24.92 30.20
N LEU A 399 -6.70 23.62 30.32
CA LEU A 399 -7.37 22.59 29.52
C LEU A 399 -8.86 22.47 29.83
N ASP A 400 -9.24 22.62 31.08
CA ASP A 400 -10.64 22.63 31.51
C ASP A 400 -11.40 23.84 30.90
N GLN A 401 -10.77 25.02 30.89
CA GLN A 401 -11.32 26.20 30.21
C GLN A 401 -11.44 26.00 28.70
N HIS A 402 -10.44 25.35 28.05
CA HIS A 402 -10.54 24.99 26.63
C HIS A 402 -11.71 24.05 26.37
N TRP A 403 -11.91 23.06 27.26
CA TRP A 403 -13.04 22.14 27.16
C TRP A 403 -14.39 22.87 27.29
N ASP A 404 -14.52 23.74 28.25
CA ASP A 404 -15.75 24.53 28.47
C ASP A 404 -16.07 25.49 27.30
N GLN A 405 -15.07 25.86 26.49
CA GLN A 405 -15.24 26.77 25.35
C GLN A 405 -15.61 26.04 24.05
N LEU A 406 -15.68 24.70 24.05
CA LEU A 406 -16.02 23.91 22.84
C LEU A 406 -17.52 23.97 22.53
N PHE A 407 -18.36 24.36 23.50
CA PHE A 407 -19.83 24.45 23.44
C PHE A 407 -20.28 25.87 23.85
#